data_2e6009ef0c1ee607bfe445d4060f6e72
#
_entry.id   2e6009ef0c1ee607bfe445d4060f6e72
#
_cell.length_a   1.000
_cell.length_b   1.000
_cell.length_c   1.000
_cell.angle_alpha   90.00
_cell.angle_beta   90.00
_cell.angle_gamma   90.00
#
_symmetry.space_group_name_H-M   'P 1'
#
loop_
_entity.id
_entity.type
_entity.pdbx_description
1 polymer ?
#
loop_
_entity_poly.entity_id
_entity_poly.type
_entity_poly.pdbx_seq_one_letter_code
_entity_poly.pdbx_strand_id
1 'polypeptide(L)'
;MPPVPYPPLRGTFPSRGRLTIRGYRHLKCGEAATSTLNPSTHFIHKEHLTIMNYSNIKEYDIANGPGIRYTLFVSGCTHHCKGCFNPETWDFAHGKPFTKDIEDHILEEVGQEYYEGLTLLGGEPMEPSNQKGLLSLVTRFKERYPQKTIWCFSGYLFDRDLLGRFAKIMPETMELLKCIDVLVDGEFILDKKDVTLLFKGSSNQRTIDVPKSLAAGKIIAWDPRDTSMSPNSKI
;
A
#
# COMPACT_ATOMS: atom_id res chain seq x y z
N MET A 1 -7.07 -20.56 -19.56
CA MET A 1 -5.60 -20.71 -19.67
C MET A 1 -5.04 -20.55 -18.28
N PRO A 2 -4.21 -21.46 -17.75
CA PRO A 2 -3.60 -21.29 -16.45
C PRO A 2 -2.58 -20.16 -16.50
N PRO A 3 -2.34 -19.44 -15.39
CA PRO A 3 -1.36 -18.36 -15.32
C PRO A 3 0.04 -18.90 -15.57
N VAL A 4 0.82 -18.17 -16.36
CA VAL A 4 2.22 -18.51 -16.67
C VAL A 4 3.06 -18.33 -15.42
N PRO A 5 3.79 -19.36 -14.93
CA PRO A 5 4.68 -19.21 -13.80
C PRO A 5 5.91 -18.38 -14.17
N TYR A 6 6.22 -17.36 -13.37
CA TYR A 6 7.45 -16.58 -13.49
C TYR A 6 8.67 -17.48 -13.25
N PRO A 7 9.73 -17.41 -14.06
CA PRO A 7 10.92 -18.21 -13.85
C PRO A 7 11.66 -17.79 -12.58
N PRO A 8 12.25 -18.75 -11.81
CA PRO A 8 13.04 -18.43 -10.65
C PRO A 8 14.34 -17.74 -11.07
N LEU A 9 14.58 -16.53 -10.58
CA LEU A 9 15.82 -15.82 -10.76
C LEU A 9 16.92 -16.46 -9.89
N ARG A 10 17.78 -17.29 -10.50
CA ARG A 10 19.06 -17.71 -9.90
C ARG A 10 20.07 -16.58 -10.15
N GLY A 11 20.37 -15.81 -9.13
CA GLY A 11 21.43 -14.81 -9.12
C GLY A 11 22.12 -14.81 -7.77
N THR A 12 23.42 -15.12 -7.74
CA THR A 12 24.30 -14.96 -6.57
C THR A 12 24.45 -13.49 -6.25
N PHE A 13 24.06 -13.09 -5.04
CA PHE A 13 24.15 -11.70 -4.58
C PHE A 13 25.57 -11.36 -4.11
N PRO A 14 26.13 -10.22 -4.52
CA PRO A 14 27.32 -9.68 -3.86
C PRO A 14 26.92 -9.06 -2.53
N SER A 15 27.76 -9.31 -1.53
CA SER A 15 27.63 -8.84 -0.16
C SER A 15 27.61 -7.32 -0.05
N ARG A 16 26.64 -6.79 0.71
CA ARG A 16 26.60 -5.48 1.36
C ARG A 16 27.09 -4.28 0.54
N GLY A 17 26.34 -3.87 -0.46
CA GLY A 17 26.42 -2.53 -1.04
C GLY A 17 25.46 -1.59 -0.32
N ARG A 18 25.99 -0.47 0.20
CA ARG A 18 25.17 0.62 0.77
C ARG A 18 24.32 1.20 -0.36
N LEU A 19 22.98 1.06 -0.27
CA LEU A 19 22.04 1.63 -1.23
C LEU A 19 22.07 3.16 -1.06
N THR A 20 22.83 3.86 -1.89
CA THR A 20 22.80 5.33 -1.94
C THR A 20 21.67 5.73 -2.89
N ILE A 21 20.53 6.08 -2.34
CA ILE A 21 19.45 6.74 -3.08
C ILE A 21 19.85 8.21 -3.25
N ARG A 22 20.62 8.52 -4.31
CA ARG A 22 20.94 9.90 -4.68
C ARG A 22 19.73 10.52 -5.38
N GLY A 23 19.15 11.56 -4.79
CA GLY A 23 18.38 12.56 -5.55
C GLY A 23 16.85 12.50 -5.46
N TYR A 24 16.26 11.89 -4.47
CA TYR A 24 14.83 12.10 -4.24
C TYR A 24 14.58 13.41 -3.50
N ARG A 25 14.19 14.44 -4.25
CA ARG A 25 13.61 15.66 -3.66
C ARG A 25 12.27 15.30 -3.02
N HIS A 26 11.86 16.03 -2.00
CA HIS A 26 10.53 15.99 -1.41
C HIS A 26 9.48 16.31 -2.49
N LEU A 27 9.02 15.29 -3.22
CA LEU A 27 7.87 15.40 -4.12
C LEU A 27 6.66 14.97 -3.33
N LYS A 28 5.65 15.84 -3.29
CA LYS A 28 4.34 15.52 -2.69
C LYS A 28 3.61 14.51 -3.57
N CYS A 29 2.72 13.72 -2.97
CA CYS A 29 1.78 12.88 -3.71
C CYS A 29 1.00 13.75 -4.71
N GLY A 30 0.89 13.31 -5.97
CA GLY A 30 0.16 14.05 -7.02
C GLY A 30 1.02 14.91 -7.97
N GLU A 31 2.32 15.14 -7.72
CA GLU A 31 3.18 15.82 -8.69
C GLU A 31 3.62 14.85 -9.80
N ALA A 32 2.84 14.79 -10.88
CA ALA A 32 3.18 14.06 -12.09
C ALA A 32 4.32 14.79 -12.83
N ALA A 33 5.34 14.07 -13.26
CA ALA A 33 6.33 14.58 -14.19
C ALA A 33 5.64 14.88 -15.52
N THR A 34 5.55 16.16 -15.90
CA THR A 34 5.05 16.58 -17.22
C THR A 34 6.02 16.13 -18.31
N SER A 35 5.76 14.98 -18.91
CA SER A 35 6.36 14.63 -20.19
C SER A 35 5.51 15.21 -21.29
N THR A 36 6.07 16.10 -22.11
CA THR A 36 5.47 16.61 -23.34
C THR A 36 5.31 15.47 -24.34
N LEU A 37 4.11 14.94 -24.45
CA LEU A 37 3.75 13.96 -25.49
C LEU A 37 3.15 14.69 -26.69
N ASN A 38 3.73 14.42 -27.85
CA ASN A 38 3.32 14.88 -29.18
C ASN A 38 1.97 14.23 -29.57
N PRO A 39 0.96 14.97 -30.04
CA PRO A 39 -0.35 14.43 -30.35
C PRO A 39 -0.43 13.93 -31.80
N SER A 40 -0.09 12.69 -32.06
CA SER A 40 -0.44 12.00 -33.32
C SER A 40 -0.22 10.50 -33.18
N THR A 41 -1.23 9.78 -32.72
CA THR A 41 -1.65 8.46 -33.25
C THR A 41 -2.78 7.93 -32.38
N HIS A 42 -3.99 8.01 -32.90
CA HIS A 42 -5.18 7.34 -32.35
C HIS A 42 -5.03 5.82 -32.59
N PHE A 43 -4.39 5.12 -31.68
CA PHE A 43 -4.61 3.69 -31.48
C PHE A 43 -5.38 3.54 -30.16
N ILE A 44 -6.70 3.33 -30.28
CA ILE A 44 -7.52 2.89 -29.15
C ILE A 44 -7.12 1.43 -28.88
N HIS A 45 -6.03 1.21 -28.16
CA HIS A 45 -5.86 -0.02 -27.40
C HIS A 45 -6.91 0.02 -26.28
N LYS A 46 -7.95 -0.78 -26.45
CA LYS A 46 -8.85 -1.16 -25.37
C LYS A 46 -8.01 -2.02 -24.42
N GLU A 47 -7.20 -1.34 -23.58
CA GLU A 47 -6.55 -2.01 -22.46
C GLU A 47 -7.68 -2.65 -21.66
N HIS A 48 -7.67 -3.98 -21.59
CA HIS A 48 -8.42 -4.70 -20.57
C HIS A 48 -7.80 -4.26 -19.24
N LEU A 49 -8.31 -3.15 -18.70
CA LEU A 49 -8.08 -2.78 -17.32
C LEU A 49 -8.56 -3.97 -16.50
N THR A 50 -7.63 -4.76 -16.01
CA THR A 50 -7.93 -5.81 -15.04
C THR A 50 -8.43 -5.06 -13.80
N ILE A 51 -9.75 -5.03 -13.64
CA ILE A 51 -10.38 -4.33 -12.51
C ILE A 51 -10.00 -5.14 -11.28
N MET A 52 -9.31 -4.51 -10.34
CA MET A 52 -9.04 -5.06 -9.03
C MET A 52 -10.36 -5.39 -8.33
N ASN A 53 -10.42 -6.49 -7.60
CA ASN A 53 -11.54 -6.79 -6.71
C ASN A 53 -11.22 -6.37 -5.27
N TYR A 54 -12.27 -6.11 -4.50
CA TYR A 54 -12.20 -5.94 -3.07
C TYR A 54 -13.14 -6.93 -2.37
N SER A 55 -12.68 -7.43 -1.24
CA SER A 55 -13.42 -8.40 -0.43
C SER A 55 -14.46 -7.71 0.45
N ASN A 56 -14.05 -6.64 1.14
CA ASN A 56 -14.87 -5.96 2.13
C ASN A 56 -14.43 -4.51 2.34
N ILE A 57 -15.33 -3.72 2.88
CA ILE A 57 -15.06 -2.40 3.45
C ILE A 57 -15.53 -2.45 4.91
N LYS A 58 -14.65 -2.05 5.83
CA LYS A 58 -14.98 -1.98 7.25
C LYS A 58 -14.95 -0.52 7.70
N GLU A 59 -16.12 -0.03 8.02
CA GLU A 59 -16.32 1.25 8.67
C GLU A 59 -15.99 1.15 10.17
N TYR A 60 -15.64 2.27 10.78
CA TYR A 60 -15.35 2.37 12.22
C TYR A 60 -14.32 1.34 12.72
N ASP A 61 -13.30 1.10 11.91
CA ASP A 61 -12.25 0.14 12.27
C ASP A 61 -11.24 0.77 13.25
N ILE A 62 -11.06 0.14 14.40
CA ILE A 62 -10.13 0.55 15.46
C ILE A 62 -8.94 -0.41 15.62
N ALA A 63 -8.89 -1.48 14.82
CA ALA A 63 -7.89 -2.55 14.94
C ALA A 63 -6.69 -2.37 14.00
N ASN A 64 -6.85 -1.64 12.90
CA ASN A 64 -5.89 -1.59 11.81
C ASN A 64 -5.25 -0.18 11.65
N GLY A 65 -4.78 0.37 12.74
CA GLY A 65 -4.14 1.69 12.86
C GLY A 65 -4.76 2.54 13.95
N PRO A 66 -4.16 3.69 14.29
CA PRO A 66 -4.64 4.56 15.35
C PRO A 66 -5.96 5.25 14.99
N GLY A 67 -6.77 5.52 16.00
CA GLY A 67 -8.06 6.19 15.86
C GLY A 67 -9.12 5.33 15.16
N ILE A 68 -10.15 5.98 14.64
CA ILE A 68 -11.19 5.33 13.83
C ILE A 68 -10.76 5.41 12.37
N ARG A 69 -10.74 4.27 11.67
CA ARG A 69 -10.28 4.19 10.29
C ARG A 69 -11.35 3.62 9.37
N TYR A 70 -11.30 4.04 8.11
CA TYR A 70 -12.06 3.43 7.03
C TYR A 70 -11.15 2.41 6.33
N THR A 71 -11.49 1.12 6.40
CA THR A 71 -10.57 0.07 5.97
C THR A 71 -11.09 -0.64 4.73
N LEU A 72 -10.29 -0.62 3.66
CA LEU A 72 -10.53 -1.35 2.41
C LEU A 72 -9.75 -2.66 2.43
N PHE A 73 -10.46 -3.78 2.32
CA PHE A 73 -9.90 -5.12 2.16
C PHE A 73 -9.87 -5.49 0.68
N VAL A 74 -8.70 -5.43 0.06
CA VAL A 74 -8.50 -5.84 -1.34
C VAL A 74 -8.53 -7.36 -1.49
N SER A 75 -8.73 -7.86 -2.71
CA SER A 75 -8.62 -9.28 -3.07
C SER A 75 -7.38 -9.53 -3.91
N GLY A 76 -6.86 -10.76 -3.81
CA GLY A 76 -5.63 -11.19 -4.47
C GLY A 76 -4.41 -11.09 -3.56
N CYS A 77 -3.77 -12.23 -3.29
CA CYS A 77 -2.54 -12.33 -2.51
C CYS A 77 -1.78 -13.60 -2.89
N THR A 78 -0.51 -13.48 -3.23
CA THR A 78 0.35 -14.61 -3.60
C THR A 78 1.19 -15.14 -2.43
N HIS A 79 1.15 -14.52 -1.26
CA HIS A 79 1.92 -14.95 -0.09
C HIS A 79 1.42 -16.25 0.53
N HIS A 80 0.11 -16.45 0.61
CA HIS A 80 -0.54 -17.64 1.19
C HIS A 80 0.00 -17.99 2.59
N CYS A 81 0.16 -17.00 3.46
CA CYS A 81 0.72 -17.17 4.81
C CYS A 81 -0.05 -18.20 5.63
N LYS A 82 0.65 -19.17 6.24
CA LYS A 82 0.03 -20.15 7.13
C LYS A 82 -0.65 -19.45 8.31
N GLY A 83 -1.94 -19.68 8.51
CA GLY A 83 -2.74 -19.04 9.57
C GLY A 83 -3.14 -17.59 9.27
N CYS A 84 -3.16 -17.21 8.00
CA CYS A 84 -3.69 -15.91 7.56
C CYS A 84 -5.09 -15.66 8.13
N PHE A 85 -5.38 -14.40 8.52
CA PHE A 85 -6.70 -14.01 9.06
C PHE A 85 -7.79 -13.94 8.00
N ASN A 86 -7.40 -13.73 6.71
CA ASN A 86 -8.33 -13.55 5.59
C ASN A 86 -7.95 -14.47 4.41
N PRO A 87 -7.95 -15.80 4.57
CA PRO A 87 -7.50 -16.70 3.50
C PRO A 87 -8.38 -16.66 2.26
N GLU A 88 -9.65 -16.26 2.39
CA GLU A 88 -10.58 -16.07 1.28
C GLU A 88 -10.12 -14.95 0.33
N THR A 89 -9.37 -13.99 0.82
CA THR A 89 -8.85 -12.87 0.01
C THR A 89 -7.63 -13.23 -0.83
N TRP A 90 -7.12 -14.45 -0.77
CA TRP A 90 -6.03 -14.89 -1.65
C TRP A 90 -6.45 -14.98 -3.11
N ASP A 91 -7.72 -15.35 -3.35
CA ASP A 91 -8.29 -15.39 -4.69
C ASP A 91 -8.49 -13.95 -5.22
N PHE A 92 -7.90 -13.67 -6.37
CA PHE A 92 -8.03 -12.37 -7.06
C PHE A 92 -9.47 -12.10 -7.55
N ALA A 93 -10.27 -13.14 -7.74
CA ALA A 93 -11.66 -13.02 -8.16
C ALA A 93 -12.63 -12.91 -6.99
N HIS A 94 -12.15 -13.04 -5.73
CA HIS A 94 -13.01 -12.95 -4.55
C HIS A 94 -13.62 -11.56 -4.40
N GLY A 95 -14.85 -11.52 -3.89
CA GLY A 95 -15.54 -10.29 -3.55
C GLY A 95 -16.20 -9.59 -4.74
N LYS A 96 -16.01 -8.29 -4.87
CA LYS A 96 -16.68 -7.41 -5.86
C LYS A 96 -15.68 -6.60 -6.65
N PRO A 97 -15.98 -6.22 -7.91
CA PRO A 97 -15.16 -5.30 -8.69
C PRO A 97 -14.99 -3.95 -7.97
N PHE A 98 -13.75 -3.46 -7.89
CA PHE A 98 -13.44 -2.14 -7.37
C PHE A 98 -13.67 -1.11 -8.48
N THR A 99 -14.88 -0.53 -8.49
CA THR A 99 -15.31 0.42 -9.50
C THR A 99 -15.05 1.86 -9.07
N LYS A 100 -15.20 2.79 -10.04
CA LYS A 100 -15.12 4.22 -9.76
C LYS A 100 -16.17 4.68 -8.73
N ASP A 101 -17.36 4.11 -8.74
CA ASP A 101 -18.42 4.45 -7.78
C ASP A 101 -18.04 4.03 -6.35
N ILE A 102 -17.38 2.87 -6.21
CA ILE A 102 -16.86 2.42 -4.92
C ILE A 102 -15.73 3.32 -4.44
N GLU A 103 -14.82 3.72 -5.33
CA GLU A 103 -13.76 4.68 -5.01
C GLU A 103 -14.34 6.01 -4.53
N ASP A 104 -15.33 6.54 -5.24
CA ASP A 104 -16.00 7.80 -4.90
C ASP A 104 -16.73 7.70 -3.56
N HIS A 105 -17.42 6.59 -3.30
CA HIS A 105 -18.06 6.32 -2.01
C HIS A 105 -17.05 6.27 -0.86
N ILE A 106 -15.93 5.58 -1.02
CA ILE A 106 -14.86 5.54 0.00
C ILE A 106 -14.36 6.96 0.30
N LEU A 107 -14.11 7.76 -0.75
CA LEU A 107 -13.61 9.12 -0.59
C LEU A 107 -14.63 10.05 0.09
N GLU A 108 -15.91 9.83 -0.12
CA GLU A 108 -16.96 10.60 0.56
C GLU A 108 -17.02 10.24 2.05
N GLU A 109 -17.12 8.94 2.35
CA GLU A 109 -17.28 8.44 3.72
C GLU A 109 -16.06 8.75 4.60
N VAL A 110 -14.84 8.49 4.11
CA VAL A 110 -13.62 8.74 4.89
C VAL A 110 -13.38 10.24 5.16
N GLY A 111 -14.12 11.11 4.49
CA GLY A 111 -14.13 12.56 4.71
C GLY A 111 -14.69 12.99 6.06
N GLN A 112 -15.51 12.16 6.70
CA GLN A 112 -16.11 12.47 8.00
C GLN A 112 -15.03 12.75 9.05
N GLU A 113 -15.28 13.72 9.94
CA GLU A 113 -14.27 14.22 10.89
C GLU A 113 -13.74 13.16 11.85
N TYR A 114 -14.56 12.18 12.21
CA TYR A 114 -14.17 11.11 13.14
C TYR A 114 -13.21 10.07 12.54
N TYR A 115 -13.02 10.03 11.21
CA TYR A 115 -12.01 9.14 10.62
C TYR A 115 -10.63 9.79 10.63
N GLU A 116 -9.66 9.10 11.23
CA GLU A 116 -8.24 9.47 11.19
C GLU A 116 -7.61 9.21 9.81
N GLY A 117 -8.23 8.35 9.02
CA GLY A 117 -7.78 8.08 7.67
C GLY A 117 -8.22 6.75 7.08
N LEU A 118 -7.56 6.39 6.00
CA LEU A 118 -7.78 5.17 5.22
C LEU A 118 -6.79 4.08 5.62
N THR A 119 -7.24 2.83 5.70
CA THR A 119 -6.38 1.66 5.82
C THR A 119 -6.57 0.74 4.62
N LEU A 120 -5.47 0.30 4.01
CA LEU A 120 -5.41 -0.68 2.93
C LEU A 120 -4.92 -2.01 3.48
N LEU A 121 -5.73 -3.04 3.32
CA LEU A 121 -5.55 -4.35 3.94
C LEU A 121 -6.25 -5.42 3.10
N GLY A 122 -6.35 -6.66 3.57
CA GLY A 122 -7.16 -7.73 2.98
C GLY A 122 -6.31 -8.82 2.40
N GLY A 123 -6.26 -8.96 1.08
CA GLY A 123 -5.29 -9.78 0.35
C GLY A 123 -3.91 -9.12 0.44
N GLU A 124 -3.42 -8.59 -0.66
CA GLU A 124 -2.14 -7.89 -0.70
C GLU A 124 -2.30 -6.57 -1.48
N PRO A 125 -2.36 -5.41 -0.81
CA PRO A 125 -2.47 -4.12 -1.50
C PRO A 125 -1.31 -3.83 -2.46
N MET A 126 -0.10 -4.30 -2.13
CA MET A 126 1.09 -4.10 -2.95
C MET A 126 1.31 -5.21 -3.98
N GLU A 127 0.34 -6.11 -4.18
CA GLU A 127 0.36 -7.05 -5.31
C GLU A 127 0.39 -6.26 -6.63
N PRO A 128 1.26 -6.60 -7.60
CA PRO A 128 1.38 -5.87 -8.87
C PRO A 128 0.05 -5.56 -9.57
N SER A 129 -0.88 -6.50 -9.56
CA SER A 129 -2.21 -6.32 -10.16
C SER A 129 -3.11 -5.33 -9.39
N ASN A 130 -2.91 -5.16 -8.09
CA ASN A 130 -3.72 -4.29 -7.24
C ASN A 130 -3.23 -2.84 -7.23
N GLN A 131 -1.92 -2.63 -7.45
CA GLN A 131 -1.31 -1.30 -7.34
C GLN A 131 -1.96 -0.26 -8.25
N LYS A 132 -2.22 -0.60 -9.52
CA LYS A 132 -2.89 0.33 -10.46
C LYS A 132 -4.28 0.74 -10.00
N GLY A 133 -5.06 -0.23 -9.49
CA GLY A 133 -6.41 0.02 -8.99
C GLY A 133 -6.42 0.92 -7.75
N LEU A 134 -5.44 0.78 -6.88
CA LEU A 134 -5.33 1.58 -5.66
C LEU A 134 -4.76 2.98 -5.88
N LEU A 135 -3.95 3.18 -6.93
CA LEU A 135 -3.23 4.44 -7.13
C LEU A 135 -4.18 5.64 -7.27
N SER A 136 -5.29 5.48 -8.02
CA SER A 136 -6.31 6.53 -8.15
C SER A 136 -6.91 6.90 -6.78
N LEU A 137 -7.31 5.91 -6.00
CA LEU A 137 -7.89 6.11 -4.67
C LEU A 137 -6.94 6.89 -3.75
N VAL A 138 -5.69 6.42 -3.61
CA VAL A 138 -4.75 7.02 -2.64
C VAL A 138 -4.30 8.42 -3.05
N THR A 139 -4.13 8.67 -4.36
CA THR A 139 -3.79 10.00 -4.88
C THR A 139 -4.91 10.99 -4.59
N ARG A 140 -6.13 10.67 -4.99
CA ARG A 140 -7.33 11.50 -4.74
C ARG A 140 -7.61 11.69 -3.25
N PHE A 141 -7.34 10.66 -2.44
CA PHE A 141 -7.44 10.76 -0.98
C PHE A 141 -6.48 11.81 -0.44
N LYS A 142 -5.20 11.77 -0.83
CA LYS A 142 -4.19 12.74 -0.36
C LYS A 142 -4.43 14.16 -0.88
N GLU A 143 -4.95 14.31 -2.09
CA GLU A 143 -5.37 15.61 -2.63
C GLU A 143 -6.54 16.22 -1.83
N ARG A 144 -7.54 15.39 -1.50
CA ARG A 144 -8.77 15.83 -0.83
C ARG A 144 -8.60 15.98 0.69
N TYR A 145 -7.78 15.12 1.30
CA TYR A 145 -7.60 15.03 2.74
C TYR A 145 -6.11 14.97 3.13
N PRO A 146 -5.33 16.02 2.85
CA PRO A 146 -3.87 16.00 3.09
C PRO A 146 -3.50 15.84 4.57
N GLN A 147 -4.42 16.14 5.49
CA GLN A 147 -4.24 15.98 6.94
C GLN A 147 -4.51 14.57 7.43
N LYS A 148 -5.25 13.72 6.67
CA LYS A 148 -5.57 12.36 7.07
C LYS A 148 -4.50 11.38 6.62
N THR A 149 -4.34 10.27 7.35
CA THR A 149 -3.28 9.30 7.10
C THR A 149 -3.75 8.09 6.30
N ILE A 150 -2.84 7.52 5.48
CA ILE A 150 -3.01 6.21 4.85
C ILE A 150 -2.10 5.20 5.53
N TRP A 151 -2.69 4.13 6.06
CA TRP A 151 -2.01 2.94 6.53
C TRP A 151 -2.13 1.85 5.49
N CYS A 152 -1.05 1.07 5.31
CA CYS A 152 -1.04 -0.06 4.40
C CYS A 152 -0.39 -1.26 5.07
N PHE A 153 -0.98 -2.43 4.90
CA PHE A 153 -0.44 -3.71 5.35
C PHE A 153 0.00 -4.52 4.16
N SER A 154 1.23 -5.02 4.18
CA SER A 154 1.80 -5.79 3.07
C SER A 154 2.67 -6.93 3.58
N GLY A 155 2.62 -8.08 2.93
CA GLY A 155 3.56 -9.17 3.13
C GLY A 155 4.94 -8.88 2.53
N TYR A 156 5.03 -7.97 1.55
CA TYR A 156 6.29 -7.57 0.93
C TYR A 156 7.11 -6.67 1.86
N LEU A 157 8.44 -6.84 1.84
CA LEU A 157 9.35 -5.98 2.60
C LEU A 157 9.62 -4.66 1.88
N PHE A 158 9.53 -3.55 2.61
CA PHE A 158 9.70 -2.19 2.11
C PHE A 158 11.01 -1.98 1.34
N ASP A 159 12.13 -2.37 1.95
CA ASP A 159 13.47 -2.16 1.39
C ASP A 159 13.85 -3.17 0.30
N ARG A 160 13.52 -4.45 0.53
CA ARG A 160 13.92 -5.55 -0.37
C ARG A 160 13.01 -5.64 -1.60
N ASP A 161 11.70 -5.70 -1.34
CA ASP A 161 10.73 -6.02 -2.38
C ASP A 161 10.15 -4.75 -3.01
N LEU A 162 9.65 -3.81 -2.22
CA LEU A 162 8.99 -2.63 -2.76
C LEU A 162 10.00 -1.65 -3.38
N LEU A 163 11.00 -1.19 -2.64
CA LEU A 163 12.02 -0.29 -3.17
C LEU A 163 13.09 -1.02 -3.99
N GLY A 164 13.52 -2.19 -3.52
CA GLY A 164 14.61 -2.94 -4.14
C GLY A 164 14.27 -3.60 -5.47
N ARG A 165 13.00 -3.97 -5.67
CA ARG A 165 12.52 -4.71 -6.84
C ARG A 165 11.38 -4.00 -7.57
N PHE A 166 10.20 -3.81 -6.95
CA PHE A 166 9.01 -3.35 -7.65
C PHE A 166 9.14 -1.91 -8.14
N ALA A 167 9.62 -0.98 -7.33
CA ALA A 167 9.78 0.42 -7.74
C ALA A 167 10.75 0.62 -8.93
N LYS A 168 11.58 -0.39 -9.24
CA LYS A 168 12.50 -0.35 -10.40
C LYS A 168 11.83 -0.72 -11.72
N ILE A 169 10.73 -1.49 -11.66
CA ILE A 169 10.06 -2.03 -12.85
C ILE A 169 8.62 -1.54 -12.99
N MET A 170 8.05 -0.99 -11.90
CA MET A 170 6.68 -0.52 -11.81
C MET A 170 6.66 0.87 -11.16
N PRO A 171 6.44 1.93 -11.92
CA PRO A 171 6.38 3.29 -11.38
C PRO A 171 5.26 3.47 -10.36
N GLU A 172 4.17 2.73 -10.48
CA GLU A 172 3.02 2.74 -9.58
C GLU A 172 3.43 2.44 -8.13
N THR A 173 4.42 1.56 -7.92
CA THR A 173 4.90 1.22 -6.57
C THR A 173 5.44 2.45 -5.85
N MET A 174 6.25 3.26 -6.52
CA MET A 174 6.81 4.46 -5.91
C MET A 174 5.73 5.52 -5.68
N GLU A 175 4.79 5.68 -6.60
CA GLU A 175 3.69 6.63 -6.45
C GLU A 175 2.77 6.25 -5.28
N LEU A 176 2.46 4.95 -5.11
CA LEU A 176 1.74 4.45 -3.94
C LEU A 176 2.50 4.73 -2.63
N LEU A 177 3.80 4.41 -2.59
CA LEU A 177 4.62 4.62 -1.40
C LEU A 177 4.69 6.10 -0.99
N LYS A 178 4.66 7.03 -1.93
CA LYS A 178 4.61 8.48 -1.62
C LYS A 178 3.29 8.89 -0.96
N CYS A 179 2.21 8.16 -1.20
CA CYS A 179 0.90 8.45 -0.61
C CYS A 179 0.68 7.74 0.73
N ILE A 180 1.41 6.65 1.02
CA ILE A 180 1.30 5.88 2.25
C ILE A 180 2.09 6.57 3.37
N ASP A 181 1.46 6.79 4.51
CA ASP A 181 2.13 7.37 5.69
C ASP A 181 2.78 6.29 6.54
N VAL A 182 2.08 5.18 6.78
CA VAL A 182 2.59 4.07 7.59
C VAL A 182 2.39 2.75 6.85
N LEU A 183 3.47 1.98 6.74
CA LEU A 183 3.47 0.64 6.19
C LEU A 183 3.76 -0.39 7.28
N VAL A 184 2.86 -1.36 7.45
CA VAL A 184 3.14 -2.57 8.21
C VAL A 184 3.60 -3.63 7.21
N ASP A 185 4.89 -3.96 7.23
CA ASP A 185 5.52 -4.82 6.23
C ASP A 185 5.97 -6.18 6.78
N GLY A 186 6.07 -7.14 5.87
CA GLY A 186 6.53 -8.50 6.12
C GLY A 186 5.39 -9.51 6.28
N GLU A 187 5.64 -10.73 5.78
CA GLU A 187 4.68 -11.82 5.84
C GLU A 187 4.30 -12.16 7.28
N PHE A 188 3.02 -12.52 7.48
CA PHE A 188 2.59 -13.08 8.75
C PHE A 188 3.22 -14.45 8.97
N ILE A 189 3.90 -14.66 10.10
CA ILE A 189 4.51 -15.92 10.51
C ILE A 189 3.76 -16.44 11.73
N LEU A 190 3.07 -17.57 11.59
CA LEU A 190 2.22 -18.14 12.64
C LEU A 190 3.00 -18.42 13.94
N ASP A 191 4.23 -18.94 13.85
CA ASP A 191 5.07 -19.25 15.00
C ASP A 191 5.59 -17.98 15.74
N LYS A 192 5.40 -16.81 15.12
CA LYS A 192 5.73 -15.48 15.70
C LYS A 192 4.50 -14.66 16.01
N LYS A 193 3.30 -15.27 15.94
CA LYS A 193 2.04 -14.61 16.28
C LYS A 193 2.08 -14.11 17.71
N ASP A 194 1.71 -12.84 17.90
CA ASP A 194 1.63 -12.21 19.20
C ASP A 194 0.50 -11.17 19.20
N VAL A 195 -0.54 -11.43 19.97
CA VAL A 195 -1.73 -10.59 20.05
C VAL A 195 -1.55 -9.30 20.86
N THR A 196 -0.41 -9.16 21.53
CA THR A 196 -0.04 -7.96 22.30
C THR A 196 0.63 -6.89 21.44
N LEU A 197 1.00 -7.24 20.21
CA LEU A 197 1.66 -6.32 19.29
C LEU A 197 0.69 -5.27 18.77
N LEU A 198 1.13 -4.01 18.80
CA LEU A 198 0.33 -2.90 18.30
C LEU A 198 0.28 -2.91 16.76
N PHE A 199 -0.93 -3.05 16.19
CA PHE A 199 -1.23 -3.01 14.75
C PHE A 199 -0.43 -3.97 13.87
N LYS A 200 0.01 -5.13 14.38
CA LYS A 200 0.67 -6.18 13.58
C LYS A 200 0.39 -7.56 14.15
N GLY A 201 0.42 -8.58 13.31
CA GLY A 201 0.01 -9.94 13.68
C GLY A 201 1.14 -10.82 14.20
N SER A 202 2.40 -10.55 13.84
CA SER A 202 3.57 -11.35 14.23
C SER A 202 4.81 -10.48 14.45
N SER A 203 5.70 -10.93 15.33
CA SER A 203 6.83 -10.12 15.84
C SER A 203 7.89 -9.79 14.78
N ASN A 204 7.93 -10.50 13.67
CA ASN A 204 8.83 -10.20 12.54
C ASN A 204 8.35 -9.03 11.67
N GLN A 205 7.08 -8.63 11.76
CA GLN A 205 6.55 -7.51 10.99
C GLN A 205 7.08 -6.19 11.54
N ARG A 206 7.27 -5.22 10.64
CA ARG A 206 7.78 -3.89 10.97
C ARG A 206 6.68 -2.85 10.72
N THR A 207 6.58 -1.86 11.59
CA THR A 207 5.72 -0.68 11.36
C THR A 207 6.63 0.47 10.99
N ILE A 208 6.50 0.98 9.77
CA ILE A 208 7.46 1.88 9.11
C ILE A 208 6.80 3.23 8.86
N ASP A 209 7.47 4.31 9.26
CA ASP A 209 7.18 5.67 8.83
C ASP A 209 7.71 5.85 7.40
N VAL A 210 6.81 5.80 6.42
CA VAL A 210 7.21 5.78 5.01
C VAL A 210 7.81 7.10 4.56
N PRO A 211 7.21 8.28 4.83
CA PRO A 211 7.79 9.57 4.46
C PRO A 211 9.20 9.77 5.02
N LYS A 212 9.39 9.50 6.33
CA LYS A 212 10.72 9.63 6.94
C LYS A 212 11.73 8.64 6.39
N SER A 213 11.27 7.40 6.09
CA SER A 213 12.14 6.37 5.53
C SER A 213 12.59 6.70 4.11
N LEU A 214 11.69 7.21 3.27
CA LEU A 214 12.01 7.67 1.91
C LEU A 214 12.99 8.85 1.95
N ALA A 215 12.76 9.83 2.82
CA ALA A 215 13.64 10.99 2.97
C ALA A 215 15.03 10.62 3.48
N ALA A 216 15.11 9.68 4.43
CA ALA A 216 16.38 9.26 5.04
C ALA A 216 17.16 8.21 4.23
N GLY A 217 16.53 7.58 3.21
CA GLY A 217 17.10 6.45 2.47
C GLY A 217 17.37 5.21 3.34
N LYS A 218 16.68 5.07 4.46
CA LYS A 218 16.77 3.94 5.39
C LYS A 218 15.45 3.76 6.12
N ILE A 219 15.22 2.57 6.67
CA ILE A 219 14.01 2.31 7.45
C ILE A 219 13.99 3.14 8.73
N ILE A 220 12.92 3.89 8.91
CA ILE A 220 12.57 4.59 10.15
C ILE A 220 11.31 3.94 10.70
N ALA A 221 11.39 3.41 11.90
CA ALA A 221 10.23 2.83 12.56
C ALA A 221 9.21 3.93 12.90
N TRP A 222 7.92 3.62 12.72
CA TRP A 222 6.86 4.47 13.20
C TRP A 222 6.84 4.49 14.73
N ASP A 223 6.74 5.67 15.32
CA ASP A 223 6.62 5.85 16.77
C ASP A 223 5.16 6.26 17.11
N PRO A 224 4.43 5.48 17.92
CA PRO A 224 3.06 5.83 18.33
C PRO A 224 2.95 7.12 19.16
N ARG A 225 4.06 7.62 19.67
CA ARG A 225 4.13 8.89 20.43
C ARG A 225 4.35 10.09 19.51
N ASP A 226 4.69 9.86 18.26
CA ASP A 226 4.87 10.92 17.26
C ASP A 226 3.52 11.38 16.73
N THR A 227 3.01 12.45 17.30
CA THR A 227 1.73 13.05 16.93
C THR A 227 1.78 13.89 15.66
N SER A 228 2.94 14.03 15.02
CA SER A 228 3.10 14.85 13.81
C SER A 228 2.24 14.38 12.63
N MET A 229 1.82 13.11 12.64
CA MET A 229 0.96 12.51 11.63
C MET A 229 -0.53 12.47 12.01
N SER A 230 -0.92 12.88 13.23
CA SER A 230 -2.32 12.85 13.67
C SER A 230 -2.97 14.21 13.47
N PRO A 231 -4.10 14.30 12.76
CA PRO A 231 -4.84 15.57 12.58
C PRO A 231 -5.38 16.13 13.89
N ASN A 232 -5.63 15.25 14.89
CA ASN A 232 -6.25 15.62 16.16
C ASN A 232 -5.24 15.92 17.28
N SER A 233 -3.94 16.01 16.99
CA SER A 233 -2.91 16.33 18.00
C SER A 233 -2.86 17.81 18.42
N LYS A 234 -3.80 18.63 17.95
CA LYS A 234 -3.96 20.04 18.35
C LYS A 234 -5.20 20.19 19.24
N ILE A 235 -5.16 19.60 20.41
CA ILE A 235 -6.03 19.97 21.54
C ILE A 235 -5.14 20.41 22.71
#